data_706a2d17890649faadd565fd48e0deaa
#
_entry.id   706a2d17890649faadd565fd48e0deaa
#
_cell.length_a   1.000
_cell.length_b   1.000
_cell.length_c   1.000
_cell.angle_alpha   90.00
_cell.angle_beta   90.00
_cell.angle_gamma   90.00
#
_symmetry.space_group_name_H-M   'P 1'
#
loop_
_entity.id
_entity.type
_entity.pdbx_description
1 polymer ?
#
loop_
_entity_poly.entity_id
_entity_poly.type
_entity_poly.pdbx_seq_one_letter_code
_entity_poly.pdbx_strand_id
1 'polypeptide(L)'
;MFAESLPQVKRKGTAAQPAWYVNDRLVVRLVDETTAVIRVPLTEREALLDEFPTGFGVPPRMEAHHKVEAYLDRADPAAVRKALELAWEMQRR
;
A
#
# COMPACT_ATOMS: atom_id res chain seq x y z
N MET A 1 -9.05 -5.80 -5.93
CA MET A 1 -7.74 -5.13 -5.91
C MET A 1 -6.64 -6.13 -6.22
N PHE A 2 -5.55 -5.68 -6.84
CA PHE A 2 -4.42 -6.55 -7.17
C PHE A 2 -3.89 -7.37 -5.98
N ALA A 3 -3.92 -6.79 -4.77
CA ALA A 3 -3.46 -7.48 -3.57
C ALA A 3 -4.13 -8.84 -3.36
N GLU A 4 -5.37 -9.02 -3.79
CA GLU A 4 -6.09 -10.28 -3.66
C GLU A 4 -5.49 -11.40 -4.52
N SER A 5 -4.76 -11.06 -5.56
CA SER A 5 -4.10 -12.04 -6.43
C SER A 5 -2.79 -12.56 -5.86
N LEU A 6 -2.25 -11.92 -4.82
CA LEU A 6 -1.01 -12.36 -4.19
C LEU A 6 -1.24 -13.56 -3.28
N PRO A 7 -0.29 -14.52 -3.23
CA PRO A 7 -0.48 -15.73 -2.44
C PRO A 7 -0.75 -15.48 -0.97
N GLN A 8 -1.72 -16.21 -0.40
CA GLN A 8 -2.05 -16.21 1.02
C GLN A 8 -2.57 -14.88 1.56
N VAL A 9 -2.91 -13.94 0.69
CA VAL A 9 -3.50 -12.66 1.12
C VAL A 9 -4.98 -12.87 1.45
N LYS A 10 -5.39 -12.33 2.59
CA LYS A 10 -6.79 -12.38 3.07
C LYS A 10 -7.35 -10.98 3.14
N ARG A 11 -8.58 -10.83 2.66
CA ARG A 11 -9.31 -9.58 2.77
C ARG A 11 -10.01 -9.51 4.13
N LYS A 12 -9.84 -8.38 4.81
CA LYS A 12 -10.49 -8.05 6.09
C LYS A 12 -10.96 -6.60 6.05
N GLY A 13 -11.32 -6.05 7.19
CA GLY A 13 -11.79 -4.68 7.29
C GLY A 13 -13.28 -4.57 7.02
N THR A 14 -13.74 -3.36 6.76
CA THR A 14 -15.16 -3.07 6.52
C THR A 14 -15.42 -2.85 5.03
N ALA A 15 -16.69 -2.77 4.63
CA ALA A 15 -17.05 -2.46 3.26
C ALA A 15 -16.54 -1.08 2.84
N ALA A 16 -16.52 -0.10 3.77
CA ALA A 16 -16.05 1.25 3.51
C ALA A 16 -14.53 1.36 3.51
N GLN A 17 -13.86 0.55 4.33
CA GLN A 17 -12.40 0.54 4.45
C GLN A 17 -11.87 -0.89 4.42
N PRO A 18 -11.92 -1.55 3.26
CA PRO A 18 -11.38 -2.90 3.14
C PRO A 18 -9.86 -2.91 3.32
N ALA A 19 -9.35 -4.01 3.83
CA ALA A 19 -7.93 -4.17 4.09
C ALA A 19 -7.49 -5.59 3.71
N TRP A 20 -6.24 -5.72 3.32
CA TRP A 20 -5.66 -7.00 2.89
C TRP A 20 -4.44 -7.30 3.75
N TYR A 21 -4.37 -8.55 4.22
CA TYR A 21 -3.35 -9.01 5.16
C TYR A 21 -2.67 -10.27 4.64
N VAL A 22 -1.41 -10.45 5.02
CA VAL A 22 -0.69 -11.73 4.90
C VAL A 22 -0.03 -12.02 6.24
N ASN A 23 -0.16 -13.27 6.74
CA ASN A 23 0.35 -13.64 8.07
C ASN A 23 -0.17 -12.73 9.19
N ASP A 24 -1.44 -12.29 9.09
CA ASP A 24 -2.08 -11.35 10.01
C ASP A 24 -1.40 -9.98 10.09
N ARG A 25 -0.57 -9.64 9.11
CA ARG A 25 0.08 -8.33 8.99
C ARG A 25 -0.52 -7.55 7.83
N LEU A 26 -0.76 -6.27 8.06
CA LEU A 26 -1.36 -5.40 7.05
C LEU A 26 -0.46 -5.25 5.83
N VAL A 27 -1.00 -5.47 4.65
CA VAL A 27 -0.37 -5.14 3.36
C VAL A 27 -0.87 -3.79 2.88
N VAL A 28 -2.17 -3.63 2.78
CA VAL A 28 -2.79 -2.41 2.28
C VAL A 28 -4.18 -2.22 2.87
N ARG A 29 -4.58 -0.97 3.10
CA ARG A 29 -5.93 -0.59 3.50
C ARG A 29 -6.42 0.54 2.59
N LEU A 30 -7.63 0.41 2.07
CA LEU A 30 -8.30 1.52 1.40
C LEU A 30 -8.91 2.42 2.48
N VAL A 31 -8.49 3.69 2.51
CA VAL A 31 -9.04 4.66 3.45
C VAL A 31 -10.25 5.39 2.86
N ASP A 32 -10.31 5.46 1.53
CA ASP A 32 -11.47 5.90 0.76
C ASP A 32 -11.38 5.27 -0.64
N GLU A 33 -12.27 5.69 -1.56
CA GLU A 33 -12.36 5.09 -2.90
C GLU A 33 -11.10 5.28 -3.75
N THR A 34 -10.30 6.31 -3.47
CA THR A 34 -9.15 6.69 -4.29
C THR A 34 -7.83 6.69 -3.55
N THR A 35 -7.81 6.39 -2.24
CA THR A 35 -6.60 6.44 -1.44
C THR A 35 -6.35 5.12 -0.73
N ALA A 36 -5.18 4.54 -0.98
CA ALA A 36 -4.72 3.32 -0.31
C ALA A 36 -3.52 3.63 0.56
N VAL A 37 -3.46 3.09 1.77
CA VAL A 37 -2.27 3.11 2.63
C VAL A 37 -1.60 1.75 2.51
N ILE A 38 -0.36 1.75 2.03
CA ILE A 38 0.41 0.52 1.74
C ILE A 38 1.60 0.46 2.69
N ARG A 39 1.83 -0.70 3.31
CA ARG A 39 2.98 -0.93 4.19
C ARG A 39 4.21 -1.26 3.34
N VAL A 40 5.17 -0.35 3.29
CA VAL A 40 6.43 -0.56 2.54
C VAL A 40 7.62 -0.15 3.42
N PRO A 41 8.81 -0.71 3.18
CA PRO A 41 10.02 -0.22 3.87
C PRO A 41 10.25 1.26 3.56
N LEU A 42 10.83 2.00 4.51
CA LEU A 42 11.05 3.45 4.33
C LEU A 42 11.90 3.77 3.09
N THR A 43 12.91 2.97 2.81
CA THR A 43 13.76 3.16 1.62
C THR A 43 12.93 3.08 0.34
N GLU A 44 12.04 2.08 0.25
CA GLU A 44 11.18 1.90 -0.92
C GLU A 44 10.14 3.02 -1.01
N ARG A 45 9.63 3.48 0.12
CA ARG A 45 8.71 4.62 0.18
C ARG A 45 9.37 5.87 -0.41
N GLU A 46 10.59 6.18 0.01
CA GLU A 46 11.29 7.36 -0.47
C GLU A 46 11.55 7.28 -1.99
N ALA A 47 11.88 6.10 -2.50
CA ALA A 47 12.04 5.89 -3.92
C ALA A 47 10.74 6.12 -4.70
N LEU A 48 9.59 5.65 -4.17
CA LEU A 48 8.29 5.88 -4.79
C LEU A 48 7.90 7.35 -4.80
N LEU A 49 8.16 8.07 -3.70
CA LEU A 49 7.87 9.50 -3.60
C LEU A 49 8.72 10.31 -4.57
N ASP A 50 9.98 9.94 -4.74
CA ASP A 50 10.90 10.62 -5.63
C ASP A 50 10.55 10.40 -7.10
N GLU A 51 10.24 9.15 -7.46
CA GLU A 51 9.94 8.77 -8.84
C GLU A 51 8.53 9.17 -9.27
N PHE A 52 7.55 9.11 -8.35
CA PHE A 52 6.13 9.35 -8.64
C PHE A 52 5.52 10.36 -7.66
N PRO A 53 5.98 11.63 -7.67
CA PRO A 53 5.59 12.59 -6.64
C PRO A 53 4.09 12.96 -6.62
N THR A 54 3.38 12.76 -7.73
CA THR A 54 1.95 13.07 -7.79
C THR A 54 1.06 11.87 -7.48
N GLY A 55 1.61 10.66 -7.56
CA GLY A 55 0.84 9.43 -7.34
C GLY A 55 0.94 8.87 -5.93
N PHE A 56 1.93 9.31 -5.17
CA PHE A 56 2.20 8.81 -3.82
C PHE A 56 2.46 9.95 -2.84
N GLY A 57 2.20 9.69 -1.57
CA GLY A 57 2.45 10.66 -0.50
C GLY A 57 2.73 9.95 0.82
N VAL A 58 3.03 10.73 1.84
CA VAL A 58 3.20 10.22 3.20
C VAL A 58 1.89 10.44 3.96
N PRO A 59 1.31 9.39 4.58
CA PRO A 59 0.10 9.58 5.39
C PRO A 59 0.36 10.60 6.50
N PRO A 60 -0.62 11.46 6.82
CA PRO A 60 -0.44 12.46 7.88
C PRO A 60 0.00 11.80 9.19
N ARG A 61 0.99 12.41 9.86
CA ARG A 61 1.56 11.96 11.13
C ARG A 61 2.22 10.57 11.07
N MET A 62 2.55 10.09 9.86
CA MET A 62 3.17 8.78 9.66
C MET A 62 4.54 8.86 8.99
N GLU A 63 5.25 9.98 9.14
CA GLU A 63 6.55 10.19 8.51
C GLU A 63 7.59 9.15 8.95
N ALA A 64 7.50 8.68 10.20
CA ALA A 64 8.41 7.66 10.74
C ALA A 64 7.91 6.23 10.52
N HIS A 65 6.70 6.05 9.94
CA HIS A 65 6.11 4.74 9.75
C HIS A 65 6.45 4.18 8.37
N HIS A 66 6.55 2.85 8.29
CA HIS A 66 6.77 2.13 7.03
C HIS A 66 5.46 2.06 6.23
N LYS A 67 4.97 3.23 5.79
CA LYS A 67 3.71 3.37 5.06
C LYS A 67 3.81 4.44 3.98
N VAL A 68 3.11 4.22 2.88
CA VAL A 68 2.95 5.20 1.80
C VAL A 68 1.47 5.28 1.44
N GLU A 69 0.99 6.47 1.09
CA GLU A 69 -0.33 6.63 0.46
C GLU A 69 -0.17 6.52 -1.04
N ALA A 70 -1.05 5.76 -1.68
CA ALA A 70 -1.17 5.71 -3.13
C ALA A 70 -2.50 6.34 -3.53
N TYR A 71 -2.45 7.30 -4.45
CA TYR A 71 -3.64 7.98 -4.96
C TYR A 71 -4.08 7.28 -6.24
N LEU A 72 -5.02 6.36 -6.11
CA LEU A 72 -5.38 5.39 -7.15
C LEU A 72 -5.96 6.04 -8.42
N ASP A 73 -6.52 7.25 -8.29
CA ASP A 73 -7.07 8.00 -9.41
C ASP A 73 -5.99 8.67 -10.29
N ARG A 74 -4.74 8.73 -9.81
CA ARG A 74 -3.65 9.38 -10.56
C ARG A 74 -2.30 8.67 -10.50
N ALA A 75 -2.16 7.63 -9.66
CA ALA A 75 -0.92 6.87 -9.58
C ALA A 75 -0.78 5.94 -10.79
N ASP A 76 0.46 5.74 -11.24
CA ASP A 76 0.75 4.74 -12.26
C ASP A 76 0.37 3.35 -11.74
N PRO A 77 -0.54 2.62 -12.41
CA PRO A 77 -0.94 1.29 -11.95
C PRO A 77 0.22 0.31 -11.76
N ALA A 78 1.24 0.37 -12.58
CA ALA A 78 2.41 -0.50 -12.45
C ALA A 78 3.20 -0.17 -11.18
N ALA A 79 3.28 1.12 -10.81
CA ALA A 79 3.94 1.54 -9.57
C ALA A 79 3.14 1.10 -8.34
N VAL A 80 1.81 1.16 -8.40
CA VAL A 80 0.94 0.67 -7.33
C VAL A 80 1.12 -0.84 -7.13
N ARG A 81 1.14 -1.61 -8.21
CA ARG A 81 1.38 -3.06 -8.15
C ARG A 81 2.73 -3.36 -7.52
N LYS A 82 3.77 -2.64 -7.92
CA LYS A 82 5.10 -2.82 -7.35
C LYS A 82 5.11 -2.53 -5.84
N ALA A 83 4.44 -1.46 -5.42
CA ALA A 83 4.32 -1.13 -4.00
C ALA A 83 3.61 -2.24 -3.23
N LEU A 84 2.53 -2.81 -3.79
CA LEU A 84 1.79 -3.91 -3.18
C LEU A 84 2.65 -5.18 -3.07
N GLU A 85 3.45 -5.48 -4.10
CA GLU A 85 4.37 -6.62 -4.07
C GLU A 85 5.46 -6.43 -3.01
N LEU A 86 6.01 -5.23 -2.89
CA LEU A 86 7.00 -4.90 -1.86
C LEU A 86 6.40 -5.05 -0.45
N ALA A 87 5.17 -4.58 -0.26
CA ALA A 87 4.45 -4.72 1.00
C ALA A 87 4.21 -6.19 1.34
N TRP A 88 3.75 -6.96 0.37
CA TRP A 88 3.53 -8.40 0.54
C TRP A 88 4.82 -9.13 0.91
N GLU A 89 5.92 -8.83 0.21
CA GLU A 89 7.23 -9.40 0.52
C GLU A 89 7.67 -9.05 1.95
N MET A 90 7.50 -7.80 2.35
CA MET A 90 7.88 -7.35 3.70
C MET A 90 7.05 -8.06 4.77
N GLN A 91 5.75 -8.19 4.55
CA GLN A 91 4.84 -8.69 5.58
C GLN A 91 4.80 -10.21 5.68
N ARG A 92 5.20 -10.94 4.65
CA ARG A 92 5.22 -12.41 4.71
C ARG A 92 6.47 -13.00 5.35
N ARG A 93 7.45 -12.18 5.64
CA ARG A 93 8.72 -12.63 6.25
C ARG A 93 8.59 -13.02 7.71
#